data_dae06122bca65ed4f61b4ab88c4906b4
#
_entry.id   dae06122bca65ed4f61b4ab88c4906b4
#
_cell.length_a   1.000
_cell.length_b   1.000
_cell.length_c   1.000
_cell.angle_alpha   90.00
_cell.angle_beta   90.00
_cell.angle_gamma   90.00
#
_symmetry.space_group_name_H-M   'P 1'
#
loop_
_entity.id
_entity.type
_entity.pdbx_description
1 polymer ?
#
loop_
_entity_poly.entity_id
_entity_poly.type
_entity_poly.pdbx_seq_one_letter_code
_entity_poly.pdbx_strand_id
1 'polypeptide(L)'
;MSYQYVNVVTINKVAVIEFNYGRKLNALSKVFIDDLMQALSDLNRPEIRCIILRAPSGSKVFSAGHDIHELPSGGRDPLSYDDPLRQITRMIQKFPKPIISMVEGSVWGGAFEMIMSSDLIIAASTSTFSMTPVNLGVPYNLVGIHNLTRDAGFHIVKELIFTASPITAQRALAVGILNHVVEVEELEDFTLQMAHHISEKAPLAIAVIKEELRVLGEAHTMNSDQFERIQGMRRAVYDSEDYQEGMNAFLEKRKPNFVGH
;
A
#
# COMPACT_ATOMS: atom_id res chain seq x y z
N MET A 1 9.78 -20.29 11.96
CA MET A 1 8.41 -20.22 11.43
C MET A 1 8.55 -20.22 9.91
N SER A 2 7.74 -20.97 9.19
CA SER A 2 7.80 -21.01 7.72
C SER A 2 6.56 -20.31 7.16
N TYR A 3 6.76 -19.22 6.47
CA TYR A 3 5.73 -18.58 5.64
C TYR A 3 5.90 -19.09 4.21
N GLN A 4 4.83 -19.10 3.43
CA GLN A 4 4.87 -19.56 2.04
C GLN A 4 5.23 -18.43 1.06
N TYR A 5 4.76 -17.22 1.37
CA TYR A 5 4.81 -16.08 0.46
C TYR A 5 5.64 -14.89 0.96
N VAL A 6 6.27 -15.04 2.11
CA VAL A 6 7.24 -14.07 2.62
C VAL A 6 8.45 -14.77 3.22
N ASN A 7 9.62 -14.15 3.11
CA ASN A 7 10.83 -14.54 3.81
C ASN A 7 11.09 -13.53 4.93
N VAL A 8 11.51 -14.00 6.10
CA VAL A 8 11.81 -13.12 7.23
C VAL A 8 13.25 -13.34 7.67
N VAL A 9 14.03 -12.26 7.67
CA VAL A 9 15.40 -12.24 8.21
C VAL A 9 15.49 -11.18 9.27
N THR A 10 16.21 -11.47 10.35
CA THR A 10 16.48 -10.49 11.43
C THR A 10 17.96 -10.15 11.43
N ILE A 11 18.27 -8.86 11.34
CA ILE A 11 19.63 -8.30 11.40
C ILE A 11 19.68 -7.40 12.64
N ASN A 12 20.28 -7.89 13.72
CA ASN A 12 20.26 -7.23 15.03
C ASN A 12 18.81 -6.99 15.51
N LYS A 13 18.38 -5.72 15.62
CA LYS A 13 17.05 -5.29 16.07
C LYS A 13 16.10 -4.96 14.92
N VAL A 14 16.52 -5.17 13.68
CA VAL A 14 15.75 -4.87 12.46
C VAL A 14 15.29 -6.19 11.83
N ALA A 15 14.01 -6.31 11.55
CA ALA A 15 13.48 -7.42 10.78
C ALA A 15 13.20 -6.97 9.34
N VAL A 16 13.60 -7.79 8.38
CA VAL A 16 13.31 -7.61 6.95
C VAL A 16 12.30 -8.65 6.55
N ILE A 17 11.14 -8.23 6.06
CA ILE A 17 10.12 -9.07 5.43
C ILE A 17 10.26 -8.88 3.92
N GLU A 18 10.78 -9.90 3.26
CA GLU A 18 10.91 -9.93 1.80
C GLU A 18 9.75 -10.72 1.19
N PHE A 19 9.10 -10.13 0.20
CA PHE A 19 8.01 -10.77 -0.53
C PHE A 19 8.52 -11.96 -1.37
N ASN A 20 7.83 -13.07 -1.34
CA ASN A 20 8.17 -14.29 -2.08
C ASN A 20 6.98 -14.77 -2.94
N TYR A 21 6.35 -13.84 -3.64
CA TYR A 21 5.20 -14.14 -4.51
C TYR A 21 5.41 -13.64 -5.95
N GLY A 22 6.66 -13.75 -6.42
CA GLY A 22 7.11 -13.21 -7.72
C GLY A 22 6.34 -13.76 -8.93
N ARG A 23 5.87 -15.05 -8.88
CA ARG A 23 5.02 -15.63 -9.94
C ARG A 23 3.72 -14.87 -10.20
N LYS A 24 3.23 -14.14 -9.22
CA LYS A 24 2.05 -13.27 -9.27
C LYS A 24 2.42 -11.78 -9.17
N LEU A 25 3.69 -11.42 -9.40
CA LEU A 25 4.20 -10.05 -9.24
C LEU A 25 3.87 -9.45 -7.89
N ASN A 26 3.94 -10.25 -6.82
CA ASN A 26 3.60 -9.88 -5.45
C ASN A 26 2.19 -9.25 -5.34
N ALA A 27 1.22 -9.76 -6.12
CA ALA A 27 -0.17 -9.31 -6.02
C ALA A 27 -0.72 -9.56 -4.62
N LEU A 28 -1.45 -8.60 -4.08
CA LEU A 28 -2.01 -8.59 -2.74
C LEU A 28 -3.25 -9.49 -2.67
N SER A 29 -3.04 -10.80 -2.83
CA SER A 29 -4.06 -11.83 -2.62
C SER A 29 -4.25 -12.10 -1.13
N LYS A 30 -5.39 -12.70 -0.77
CA LYS A 30 -5.68 -13.06 0.62
C LYS A 30 -4.56 -13.91 1.24
N VAL A 31 -4.09 -14.94 0.55
CA VAL A 31 -3.05 -15.85 1.08
C VAL A 31 -1.72 -15.15 1.30
N PHE A 32 -1.33 -14.23 0.43
CA PHE A 32 -0.11 -13.44 0.60
C PHE A 32 -0.24 -12.45 1.77
N ILE A 33 -1.39 -11.80 1.89
CA ILE A 33 -1.66 -10.86 2.98
C ILE A 33 -1.75 -11.58 4.32
N ASP A 34 -2.39 -12.76 4.38
CA ASP A 34 -2.44 -13.57 5.61
C ASP A 34 -1.02 -13.92 6.11
N ASP A 35 -0.11 -14.34 5.22
CA ASP A 35 1.30 -14.60 5.55
C ASP A 35 2.03 -13.34 6.04
N LEU A 36 1.82 -12.20 5.37
CA LEU A 36 2.43 -10.93 5.75
C LEU A 36 1.93 -10.47 7.13
N MET A 37 0.64 -10.58 7.39
CA MET A 37 0.05 -10.24 8.69
C MET A 37 0.56 -11.18 9.79
N GLN A 38 0.69 -12.47 9.51
CA GLN A 38 1.25 -13.42 10.46
C GLN A 38 2.72 -13.09 10.77
N ALA A 39 3.53 -12.77 9.75
CA ALA A 39 4.91 -12.36 9.92
C ALA A 39 5.04 -11.09 10.79
N LEU A 40 4.21 -10.07 10.54
CA LEU A 40 4.16 -8.87 11.38
C LEU A 40 3.77 -9.21 12.82
N SER A 41 2.76 -10.06 13.03
CA SER A 41 2.34 -10.49 14.37
C SER A 41 3.49 -11.18 15.13
N ASP A 42 4.19 -12.10 14.48
CA ASP A 42 5.30 -12.85 15.07
C ASP A 42 6.52 -11.96 15.40
N LEU A 43 6.68 -10.85 14.66
CA LEU A 43 7.73 -9.86 14.87
C LEU A 43 7.36 -8.81 15.95
N ASN A 44 6.15 -8.86 16.49
CA ASN A 44 5.78 -7.97 17.60
C ASN A 44 6.33 -8.45 18.95
N ARG A 45 7.65 -8.53 19.03
CA ARG A 45 8.41 -8.97 20.22
C ARG A 45 9.49 -7.94 20.57
N PRO A 46 9.95 -7.86 21.85
CA PRO A 46 10.82 -6.78 22.33
C PRO A 46 12.17 -6.64 21.61
N GLU A 47 12.69 -7.74 21.04
CA GLU A 47 13.98 -7.76 20.35
C GLU A 47 13.95 -7.02 19.02
N ILE A 48 12.76 -6.93 18.38
CA ILE A 48 12.59 -6.20 17.13
C ILE A 48 12.21 -4.75 17.43
N ARG A 49 12.85 -3.81 16.74
CA ARG A 49 12.66 -2.37 16.93
C ARG A 49 12.22 -1.63 15.67
N CYS A 50 12.50 -2.18 14.49
CA CYS A 50 12.11 -1.64 13.21
C CYS A 50 11.86 -2.79 12.22
N ILE A 51 10.96 -2.60 11.26
CA ILE A 51 10.66 -3.57 10.22
C ILE A 51 10.87 -2.91 8.85
N ILE A 52 11.44 -3.67 7.92
CA ILE A 52 11.55 -3.29 6.51
C ILE A 52 10.67 -4.25 5.70
N LEU A 53 9.81 -3.69 4.84
CA LEU A 53 9.05 -4.43 3.83
C LEU A 53 9.72 -4.21 2.48
N ARG A 54 10.03 -5.29 1.75
CA ARG A 54 10.68 -5.20 0.43
C ARG A 54 10.19 -6.27 -0.54
N ALA A 55 10.31 -6.01 -1.83
CA ALA A 55 10.39 -7.06 -2.85
C ALA A 55 11.84 -7.61 -2.94
N PRO A 56 12.07 -8.78 -3.54
CA PRO A 56 13.43 -9.27 -3.82
C PRO A 56 14.25 -8.25 -4.61
N SER A 57 15.56 -8.18 -4.33
CA SER A 57 16.47 -7.29 -5.06
C SER A 57 16.43 -7.57 -6.57
N GLY A 58 16.51 -6.53 -7.40
CA GLY A 58 16.38 -6.60 -8.84
C GLY A 58 14.94 -6.76 -9.35
N SER A 59 13.93 -6.61 -8.48
CA SER A 59 12.54 -6.72 -8.90
C SER A 59 12.11 -5.55 -9.78
N LYS A 60 11.55 -5.86 -10.96
CA LYS A 60 10.94 -4.85 -11.84
C LYS A 60 9.61 -4.33 -11.31
N VAL A 61 8.94 -5.13 -10.47
CA VAL A 61 7.65 -4.83 -9.86
C VAL A 61 7.76 -5.10 -8.37
N PHE A 62 7.56 -4.07 -7.56
CA PHE A 62 7.44 -4.22 -6.11
C PHE A 62 6.18 -5.02 -5.75
N SER A 63 5.04 -4.57 -6.26
CA SER A 63 3.78 -5.30 -6.21
C SER A 63 2.80 -4.78 -7.27
N ALA A 64 2.07 -5.71 -7.87
CA ALA A 64 1.03 -5.43 -8.87
C ALA A 64 -0.28 -4.88 -8.26
N GLY A 65 -0.37 -4.74 -6.95
CA GLY A 65 -1.57 -4.30 -6.25
C GLY A 65 -2.54 -5.44 -5.95
N HIS A 66 -3.82 -5.13 -5.76
CA HIS A 66 -4.84 -6.11 -5.41
C HIS A 66 -4.93 -7.23 -6.44
N ASP A 67 -5.07 -8.50 -5.99
CA ASP A 67 -5.29 -9.61 -6.93
C ASP A 67 -6.70 -9.49 -7.50
N ILE A 68 -6.80 -9.13 -8.77
CA ILE A 68 -8.08 -8.89 -9.46
C ILE A 68 -8.96 -10.13 -9.55
N HIS A 69 -8.37 -11.34 -9.47
CA HIS A 69 -9.14 -12.58 -9.46
C HIS A 69 -9.89 -12.79 -8.14
N GLU A 70 -9.56 -12.04 -7.10
CA GLU A 70 -10.25 -12.04 -5.81
C GLU A 70 -11.27 -10.90 -5.69
N LEU A 71 -11.39 -10.02 -6.69
CA LEU A 71 -12.44 -9.01 -6.74
C LEU A 71 -13.80 -9.69 -6.98
N PRO A 72 -14.85 -9.29 -6.25
CA PRO A 72 -16.17 -9.88 -6.43
C PRO A 72 -16.73 -9.58 -7.82
N SER A 73 -17.51 -10.51 -8.34
CA SER A 73 -18.12 -10.42 -9.68
C SER A 73 -19.31 -9.46 -9.77
N GLY A 74 -19.55 -8.63 -8.77
CA GLY A 74 -20.62 -7.62 -8.72
C GLY A 74 -21.35 -7.59 -7.36
N GLY A 75 -22.13 -6.55 -7.11
CA GLY A 75 -23.03 -6.41 -5.95
C GLY A 75 -22.36 -6.26 -4.59
N ARG A 76 -21.04 -6.24 -4.52
CA ARG A 76 -20.27 -6.03 -3.29
C ARG A 76 -19.16 -5.02 -3.50
N ASP A 77 -18.98 -4.14 -2.53
CA ASP A 77 -17.77 -3.32 -2.43
C ASP A 77 -16.56 -4.25 -2.18
N PRO A 78 -15.64 -4.42 -3.15
CA PRO A 78 -14.48 -5.29 -2.99
C PRO A 78 -13.50 -4.80 -1.93
N LEU A 79 -13.60 -3.54 -1.51
CA LEU A 79 -12.77 -2.93 -0.49
C LEU A 79 -13.57 -2.71 0.81
N SER A 80 -14.37 -3.69 1.20
CA SER A 80 -15.09 -3.71 2.47
C SER A 80 -14.14 -3.70 3.69
N TYR A 81 -14.67 -3.50 4.88
CA TYR A 81 -13.86 -3.46 6.10
C TYR A 81 -12.98 -4.70 6.30
N ASP A 82 -13.48 -5.88 5.89
CA ASP A 82 -12.79 -7.17 6.05
C ASP A 82 -11.96 -7.57 4.81
N ASP A 83 -11.87 -6.70 3.81
CA ASP A 83 -10.98 -6.93 2.67
C ASP A 83 -9.52 -7.09 3.13
N PRO A 84 -8.76 -8.07 2.60
CA PRO A 84 -7.38 -8.31 3.01
C PRO A 84 -6.48 -7.08 2.91
N LEU A 85 -6.60 -6.27 1.85
CA LEU A 85 -5.85 -5.01 1.71
C LEU A 85 -6.18 -4.04 2.85
N ARG A 86 -7.47 -3.96 3.24
CA ARG A 86 -7.89 -3.12 4.37
C ARG A 86 -7.36 -3.63 5.71
N GLN A 87 -7.26 -4.94 5.88
CA GLN A 87 -6.70 -5.53 7.09
C GLN A 87 -5.21 -5.24 7.22
N ILE A 88 -4.41 -5.45 6.16
CA ILE A 88 -2.97 -5.21 6.20
C ILE A 88 -2.63 -3.73 6.38
N THR A 89 -3.32 -2.81 5.69
CA THR A 89 -3.09 -1.36 5.85
C THR A 89 -3.35 -0.91 7.29
N ARG A 90 -4.46 -1.35 7.90
CA ARG A 90 -4.74 -1.08 9.32
C ARG A 90 -3.69 -1.69 10.26
N MET A 91 -3.23 -2.90 9.95
CA MET A 91 -2.20 -3.55 10.76
C MET A 91 -0.88 -2.78 10.72
N ILE A 92 -0.43 -2.35 9.54
CA ILE A 92 0.78 -1.53 9.36
C ILE A 92 0.66 -0.21 10.15
N GLN A 93 -0.45 0.50 9.99
CA GLN A 93 -0.67 1.79 10.67
C GLN A 93 -0.70 1.67 12.20
N LYS A 94 -1.28 0.58 12.73
CA LYS A 94 -1.41 0.35 14.18
C LYS A 94 -0.25 -0.42 14.79
N PHE A 95 0.70 -0.89 13.95
CA PHE A 95 1.83 -1.66 14.45
C PHE A 95 2.73 -0.78 15.35
N PRO A 96 3.09 -1.22 16.56
CA PRO A 96 3.72 -0.33 17.54
C PRO A 96 5.18 0.01 17.24
N LYS A 97 5.75 -0.56 16.17
CA LYS A 97 7.13 -0.32 15.75
C LYS A 97 7.15 0.32 14.38
N PRO A 98 8.18 1.13 14.06
CA PRO A 98 8.33 1.70 12.74
C PRO A 98 8.43 0.62 11.65
N ILE A 99 7.70 0.86 10.55
CA ILE A 99 7.73 0.05 9.34
C ILE A 99 8.21 0.92 8.20
N ILE A 100 9.26 0.49 7.53
CA ILE A 100 9.84 1.14 6.35
C ILE A 100 9.50 0.32 5.12
N SER A 101 8.88 0.92 4.13
CA SER A 101 8.77 0.34 2.78
C SER A 101 10.02 0.67 1.98
N MET A 102 10.82 -0.35 1.65
CA MET A 102 11.98 -0.26 0.77
C MET A 102 11.57 -0.68 -0.64
N VAL A 103 11.40 0.31 -1.51
CA VAL A 103 10.74 0.12 -2.80
C VAL A 103 11.75 0.07 -3.94
N GLU A 104 11.82 -1.08 -4.62
CA GLU A 104 12.49 -1.26 -5.91
C GLU A 104 11.47 -1.74 -6.94
N GLY A 105 11.44 -1.10 -8.12
CA GLY A 105 10.49 -1.40 -9.18
C GLY A 105 9.17 -0.65 -9.08
N SER A 106 8.18 -1.09 -9.85
CA SER A 106 6.88 -0.41 -9.96
C SER A 106 5.90 -0.81 -8.86
N VAL A 107 5.10 0.16 -8.39
CA VAL A 107 4.06 0.00 -7.37
C VAL A 107 2.71 0.35 -7.97
N TRP A 108 1.74 -0.57 -7.90
CA TRP A 108 0.45 -0.44 -8.57
C TRP A 108 -0.74 -0.50 -7.60
N GLY A 109 -1.69 0.39 -7.77
CA GLY A 109 -3.02 0.34 -7.15
C GLY A 109 -2.99 0.09 -5.63
N GLY A 110 -3.54 -1.04 -5.16
CA GLY A 110 -3.59 -1.38 -3.73
C GLY A 110 -2.22 -1.48 -3.06
N ALA A 111 -1.15 -1.80 -3.80
CA ALA A 111 0.20 -1.79 -3.25
C ALA A 111 0.68 -0.37 -2.93
N PHE A 112 0.24 0.63 -3.69
CA PHE A 112 0.52 2.02 -3.38
C PHE A 112 -0.16 2.42 -2.05
N GLU A 113 -1.42 2.02 -1.82
CA GLU A 113 -2.08 2.23 -0.52
C GLU A 113 -1.34 1.52 0.62
N MET A 114 -0.84 0.30 0.39
CA MET A 114 -0.10 -0.45 1.40
C MET A 114 1.19 0.28 1.80
N ILE A 115 2.01 0.74 0.86
CA ILE A 115 3.25 1.46 1.19
C ILE A 115 2.97 2.82 1.84
N MET A 116 1.90 3.54 1.43
CA MET A 116 1.46 4.78 2.09
C MET A 116 0.97 4.57 3.53
N SER A 117 0.72 3.32 3.94
CA SER A 117 0.39 2.98 5.32
C SER A 117 1.63 2.74 6.19
N SER A 118 2.82 2.66 5.58
CA SER A 118 4.10 2.55 6.29
C SER A 118 4.52 3.89 6.90
N ASP A 119 5.43 3.85 7.85
CA ASP A 119 5.90 5.08 8.52
C ASP A 119 6.90 5.86 7.66
N LEU A 120 7.73 5.14 6.90
CA LEU A 120 8.69 5.73 5.96
C LEU A 120 8.66 4.94 4.64
N ILE A 121 8.91 5.67 3.55
CA ILE A 121 9.02 5.08 2.21
C ILE A 121 10.33 5.54 1.59
N ILE A 122 11.22 4.59 1.32
CA ILE A 122 12.51 4.82 0.66
C ILE A 122 12.47 4.06 -0.67
N ALA A 123 12.75 4.74 -1.76
CA ALA A 123 12.62 4.16 -3.09
C ALA A 123 13.91 4.27 -3.91
N ALA A 124 14.12 3.30 -4.79
CA ALA A 124 15.11 3.40 -5.85
C ALA A 124 14.74 4.50 -6.86
N SER A 125 15.73 5.18 -7.42
CA SER A 125 15.56 6.25 -8.41
C SER A 125 14.77 5.82 -9.65
N THR A 126 14.78 4.53 -9.96
CA THR A 126 14.08 3.89 -11.09
C THR A 126 12.63 3.50 -10.78
N SER A 127 12.19 3.59 -9.52
CA SER A 127 10.85 3.18 -9.12
C SER A 127 9.75 4.07 -9.68
N THR A 128 8.57 3.49 -9.89
CA THR A 128 7.38 4.20 -10.38
C THR A 128 6.15 3.84 -9.55
N PHE A 129 5.19 4.76 -9.50
CA PHE A 129 4.01 4.65 -8.65
C PHE A 129 2.76 5.02 -9.43
N SER A 130 1.71 4.20 -9.36
CA SER A 130 0.45 4.46 -10.04
C SER A 130 -0.77 4.01 -9.25
N MET A 131 -1.84 4.82 -9.30
CA MET A 131 -3.16 4.51 -8.75
C MET A 131 -4.12 4.14 -9.88
N THR A 132 -4.32 2.85 -10.10
CA THR A 132 -4.98 2.31 -11.29
C THR A 132 -6.44 1.86 -11.15
N PRO A 133 -7.15 1.97 -10.00
CA PRO A 133 -8.52 1.43 -9.87
C PRO A 133 -9.51 1.95 -10.90
N VAL A 134 -9.39 3.21 -11.33
CA VAL A 134 -10.28 3.80 -12.35
C VAL A 134 -10.19 3.11 -13.72
N ASN A 135 -9.05 2.46 -14.03
CA ASN A 135 -8.90 1.67 -15.25
C ASN A 135 -9.76 0.39 -15.24
N LEU A 136 -10.21 -0.02 -14.05
CA LEU A 136 -11.08 -1.18 -13.83
C LEU A 136 -12.53 -0.75 -13.53
N GLY A 137 -12.87 0.55 -13.68
CA GLY A 137 -14.16 1.06 -13.23
C GLY A 137 -14.38 0.98 -11.72
N VAL A 138 -13.31 0.84 -10.92
CA VAL A 138 -13.39 0.72 -9.45
C VAL A 138 -13.30 2.10 -8.81
N PRO A 139 -14.31 2.54 -8.04
CA PRO A 139 -14.22 3.76 -7.26
C PRO A 139 -13.34 3.50 -6.03
N TYR A 140 -12.26 4.27 -5.92
CA TYR A 140 -11.33 4.07 -4.81
C TYR A 140 -12.01 4.31 -3.44
N ASN A 141 -11.55 3.59 -2.42
CA ASN A 141 -12.17 3.69 -1.11
C ASN A 141 -11.81 5.00 -0.38
N LEU A 142 -12.70 5.46 0.47
CA LEU A 142 -12.58 6.74 1.17
C LEU A 142 -11.35 6.81 2.07
N VAL A 143 -10.98 5.71 2.73
CA VAL A 143 -9.82 5.66 3.63
C VAL A 143 -8.51 5.77 2.85
N GLY A 144 -8.40 5.08 1.72
CA GLY A 144 -7.22 5.21 0.84
C GLY A 144 -7.08 6.62 0.27
N ILE A 145 -8.20 7.25 -0.15
CA ILE A 145 -8.19 8.67 -0.57
C ILE A 145 -7.74 9.58 0.57
N HIS A 146 -8.25 9.36 1.78
CA HIS A 146 -7.86 10.13 2.96
C HIS A 146 -6.35 10.02 3.24
N ASN A 147 -5.81 8.81 3.27
CA ASN A 147 -4.38 8.59 3.49
C ASN A 147 -3.51 9.30 2.44
N LEU A 148 -3.89 9.18 1.16
CA LEU A 148 -3.19 9.86 0.08
C LEU A 148 -3.27 11.39 0.20
N THR A 149 -4.45 11.95 0.50
CA THR A 149 -4.62 13.41 0.59
C THR A 149 -3.95 14.01 1.81
N ARG A 150 -3.80 13.24 2.89
CA ARG A 150 -3.05 13.66 4.06
C ARG A 150 -1.59 13.92 3.71
N ASP A 151 -0.97 13.05 2.90
CA ASP A 151 0.47 13.05 2.67
C ASP A 151 0.86 13.81 1.39
N ALA A 152 0.04 13.75 0.31
CA ALA A 152 0.38 14.33 -0.99
C ALA A 152 -0.49 15.54 -1.42
N GLY A 153 -1.52 15.87 -0.66
CA GLY A 153 -2.42 16.97 -1.00
C GLY A 153 -3.39 16.68 -2.15
N PHE A 154 -4.52 17.41 -2.17
CA PHE A 154 -5.68 17.12 -3.03
C PHE A 154 -5.41 17.16 -4.53
N HIS A 155 -4.61 18.12 -5.02
CA HIS A 155 -4.36 18.25 -6.47
C HIS A 155 -3.55 17.07 -7.02
N ILE A 156 -2.53 16.65 -6.28
CA ILE A 156 -1.69 15.51 -6.66
C ILE A 156 -2.52 14.21 -6.63
N VAL A 157 -3.34 14.04 -5.60
CA VAL A 157 -4.20 12.85 -5.49
C VAL A 157 -5.23 12.79 -6.63
N LYS A 158 -5.83 13.91 -7.02
CA LYS A 158 -6.72 13.98 -8.19
C LYS A 158 -5.98 13.60 -9.48
N GLU A 159 -4.78 14.14 -9.70
CA GLU A 159 -3.96 13.80 -10.86
C GLU A 159 -3.68 12.29 -10.90
N LEU A 160 -3.17 11.71 -9.80
CA LEU A 160 -2.84 10.29 -9.69
C LEU A 160 -4.05 9.38 -9.96
N ILE A 161 -5.20 9.69 -9.34
CA ILE A 161 -6.40 8.82 -9.42
C ILE A 161 -7.11 9.01 -10.76
N PHE A 162 -7.28 10.25 -11.25
CA PHE A 162 -8.07 10.50 -12.45
C PHE A 162 -7.35 10.08 -13.73
N THR A 163 -6.03 10.23 -13.76
CA THR A 163 -5.23 9.85 -14.94
C THR A 163 -4.77 8.40 -14.90
N ALA A 164 -4.66 7.79 -13.70
CA ALA A 164 -4.02 6.50 -13.46
C ALA A 164 -2.61 6.39 -14.08
N SER A 165 -1.99 7.52 -14.38
CA SER A 165 -0.66 7.58 -14.99
C SER A 165 0.42 7.32 -13.95
N PRO A 166 1.47 6.55 -14.27
CA PRO A 166 2.60 6.37 -13.38
C PRO A 166 3.37 7.69 -13.18
N ILE A 167 3.81 7.93 -11.94
CA ILE A 167 4.76 8.99 -11.60
C ILE A 167 6.12 8.39 -11.25
N THR A 168 7.19 9.14 -11.49
CA THR A 168 8.57 8.74 -11.14
C THR A 168 8.81 8.87 -9.64
N ALA A 169 9.86 8.21 -9.14
CA ALA A 169 10.31 8.34 -7.75
C ALA A 169 10.63 9.80 -7.40
N GLN A 170 11.28 10.55 -8.29
CA GLN A 170 11.60 11.97 -8.09
C GLN A 170 10.33 12.82 -7.95
N ARG A 171 9.30 12.57 -8.79
CA ARG A 171 8.02 13.26 -8.67
C ARG A 171 7.34 12.93 -7.35
N ALA A 172 7.32 11.66 -6.96
CA ALA A 172 6.74 11.19 -5.70
C ALA A 172 7.45 11.80 -4.48
N LEU A 173 8.79 11.95 -4.51
CA LEU A 173 9.57 12.66 -3.49
C LEU A 173 9.19 14.14 -3.44
N ALA A 174 9.15 14.81 -4.59
CA ALA A 174 8.87 16.25 -4.68
C ALA A 174 7.48 16.62 -4.14
N VAL A 175 6.51 15.71 -4.15
CA VAL A 175 5.13 15.93 -3.66
C VAL A 175 4.88 15.35 -2.27
N GLY A 176 5.91 14.84 -1.57
CA GLY A 176 5.82 14.38 -0.18
C GLY A 176 5.35 12.94 0.02
N ILE A 177 5.23 12.15 -1.04
CA ILE A 177 4.87 10.73 -0.96
C ILE A 177 6.04 9.88 -0.44
N LEU A 178 7.27 10.19 -0.85
CA LEU A 178 8.47 9.47 -0.45
C LEU A 178 9.30 10.29 0.54
N ASN A 179 9.98 9.60 1.46
CA ASN A 179 10.93 10.22 2.37
C ASN A 179 12.31 10.39 1.70
N HIS A 180 12.75 9.37 0.94
CA HIS A 180 14.04 9.39 0.26
C HIS A 180 13.97 8.67 -1.09
N VAL A 181 14.80 9.13 -2.01
CA VAL A 181 15.10 8.44 -3.28
C VAL A 181 16.62 8.32 -3.39
N VAL A 182 17.09 7.11 -3.63
CA VAL A 182 18.50 6.77 -3.76
C VAL A 182 18.73 5.92 -5.01
N GLU A 183 19.99 5.76 -5.43
CA GLU A 183 20.29 4.85 -6.53
C GLU A 183 20.03 3.39 -6.14
N VAL A 184 19.77 2.53 -7.13
CA VAL A 184 19.37 1.13 -6.90
C VAL A 184 20.41 0.41 -6.03
N GLU A 185 21.68 0.64 -6.31
CA GLU A 185 22.83 0.02 -5.65
C GLU A 185 22.98 0.45 -4.19
N GLU A 186 22.44 1.62 -3.83
CA GLU A 186 22.52 2.19 -2.47
C GLU A 186 21.26 1.89 -1.63
N LEU A 187 20.18 1.41 -2.24
CA LEU A 187 18.86 1.31 -1.63
C LEU A 187 18.88 0.45 -0.36
N GLU A 188 19.49 -0.71 -0.42
CA GLU A 188 19.53 -1.64 0.72
C GLU A 188 20.34 -1.08 1.88
N ASP A 189 21.56 -0.63 1.61
CA ASP A 189 22.46 -0.10 2.63
C ASP A 189 21.87 1.15 3.29
N PHE A 190 21.33 2.08 2.49
CA PHE A 190 20.70 3.29 3.01
C PHE A 190 19.51 2.96 3.91
N THR A 191 18.64 2.03 3.47
CA THR A 191 17.44 1.66 4.23
C THR A 191 17.82 0.94 5.53
N LEU A 192 18.80 0.02 5.49
CA LEU A 192 19.29 -0.67 6.67
C LEU A 192 19.93 0.30 7.69
N GLN A 193 20.74 1.26 7.23
CA GLN A 193 21.30 2.30 8.10
C GLN A 193 20.20 3.13 8.78
N MET A 194 19.17 3.56 8.04
CA MET A 194 18.02 4.27 8.60
C MET A 194 17.29 3.42 9.65
N ALA A 195 17.01 2.14 9.34
CA ALA A 195 16.32 1.24 10.26
C ALA A 195 17.15 0.97 11.52
N HIS A 196 18.46 0.80 11.39
CA HIS A 196 19.37 0.66 12.54
C HIS A 196 19.39 1.93 13.40
N HIS A 197 19.49 3.10 12.79
CA HIS A 197 19.44 4.37 13.51
C HIS A 197 18.13 4.52 14.31
N ILE A 198 16.98 4.17 13.70
CA ILE A 198 15.70 4.15 14.41
C ILE A 198 15.70 3.13 15.56
N SER A 199 16.28 1.96 15.36
CA SER A 199 16.29 0.87 16.34
C SER A 199 17.07 1.21 17.63
N GLU A 200 17.90 2.24 17.60
CA GLU A 200 18.66 2.76 18.75
C GLU A 200 17.85 3.74 19.61
N LYS A 201 16.71 4.23 19.11
CA LYS A 201 15.88 5.17 19.85
C LYS A 201 15.00 4.46 20.88
N ALA A 202 14.43 5.25 21.80
CA ALA A 202 13.55 4.74 22.86
C ALA A 202 12.24 4.17 22.26
N PRO A 203 12.02 2.84 22.32
CA PRO A 203 10.93 2.20 21.58
C PRO A 203 9.53 2.57 22.10
N LEU A 204 9.39 2.77 23.41
CA LEU A 204 8.10 3.18 23.98
C LEU A 204 7.73 4.60 23.55
N ALA A 205 8.72 5.52 23.49
CA ALA A 205 8.48 6.87 23.00
C ALA A 205 8.07 6.85 21.50
N ILE A 206 8.77 6.07 20.68
CA ILE A 206 8.41 5.92 19.25
C ILE A 206 6.98 5.37 19.11
N ALA A 207 6.62 4.32 19.86
CA ALA A 207 5.29 3.71 19.77
C ALA A 207 4.19 4.71 20.14
N VAL A 208 4.37 5.52 21.17
CA VAL A 208 3.42 6.57 21.58
C VAL A 208 3.32 7.66 20.50
N ILE A 209 4.46 8.19 20.04
CA ILE A 209 4.50 9.22 19.00
C ILE A 209 3.83 8.72 17.70
N LYS A 210 4.11 7.48 17.29
CA LYS A 210 3.46 6.88 16.11
C LYS A 210 1.94 6.84 16.27
N GLU A 211 1.43 6.44 17.44
CA GLU A 211 -0.01 6.42 17.71
C GLU A 211 -0.61 7.84 17.76
N GLU A 212 0.10 8.80 18.36
CA GLU A 212 -0.32 10.22 18.37
C GLU A 212 -0.43 10.76 16.94
N LEU A 213 0.58 10.52 16.09
CA LEU A 213 0.57 10.94 14.68
C LEU A 213 -0.57 10.27 13.90
N ARG A 214 -0.83 8.97 14.14
CA ARG A 214 -1.96 8.27 13.53
C ARG A 214 -3.29 8.91 13.92
N VAL A 215 -3.53 9.14 15.20
CA VAL A 215 -4.78 9.75 15.71
C VAL A 215 -4.95 11.17 15.16
N LEU A 216 -3.89 11.98 15.14
CA LEU A 216 -3.94 13.33 14.58
C LEU A 216 -4.21 13.30 13.07
N GLY A 217 -3.61 12.35 12.34
CA GLY A 217 -3.84 12.17 10.91
C GLY A 217 -5.26 11.69 10.57
N GLU A 218 -5.97 11.06 11.51
CA GLU A 218 -7.35 10.60 11.35
C GLU A 218 -8.39 11.63 11.84
N ALA A 219 -7.97 12.77 12.38
CA ALA A 219 -8.84 13.79 12.98
C ALA A 219 -9.64 14.62 11.95
N HIS A 220 -10.22 13.98 10.94
CA HIS A 220 -11.14 14.58 9.99
C HIS A 220 -12.59 14.22 10.34
N THR A 221 -13.44 15.25 10.46
CA THR A 221 -14.87 15.06 10.71
C THR A 221 -15.62 14.85 9.40
N MET A 222 -16.24 13.68 9.26
CA MET A 222 -17.26 13.41 8.25
C MET A 222 -18.56 13.09 8.98
N ASN A 223 -19.68 13.72 8.61
CA ASN A 223 -20.96 13.36 9.20
C ASN A 223 -21.52 12.07 8.56
N SER A 224 -22.47 11.43 9.26
CA SER A 224 -23.05 10.15 8.82
C SER A 224 -23.76 10.25 7.46
N ASP A 225 -24.44 11.33 7.15
CA ASP A 225 -25.11 11.55 5.87
C ASP A 225 -24.09 11.58 4.70
N GLN A 226 -22.98 12.29 4.87
CA GLN A 226 -21.90 12.31 3.88
C GLN A 226 -21.31 10.92 3.66
N PHE A 227 -21.10 10.16 4.74
CA PHE A 227 -20.58 8.80 4.66
C PHE A 227 -21.55 7.88 3.91
N GLU A 228 -22.83 7.86 4.30
CA GLU A 228 -23.85 7.03 3.68
C GLU A 228 -24.05 7.37 2.19
N ARG A 229 -24.06 8.66 1.84
CA ARG A 229 -24.15 9.11 0.45
C ARG A 229 -22.97 8.61 -0.39
N ILE A 230 -21.73 8.73 0.10
CA ILE A 230 -20.55 8.25 -0.60
C ILE A 230 -20.61 6.72 -0.78
N GLN A 231 -21.00 5.98 0.26
CA GLN A 231 -21.15 4.53 0.16
C GLN A 231 -22.23 4.13 -0.85
N GLY A 232 -23.34 4.87 -0.90
CA GLY A 232 -24.38 4.66 -1.91
C GLY A 232 -23.86 4.87 -3.34
N MET A 233 -23.11 5.95 -3.57
CA MET A 233 -22.48 6.21 -4.89
C MET A 233 -21.48 5.11 -5.27
N ARG A 234 -20.67 4.63 -4.33
CA ARG A 234 -19.72 3.53 -4.58
C ARG A 234 -20.44 2.25 -4.98
N ARG A 235 -21.50 1.86 -4.26
CA ARG A 235 -22.31 0.67 -4.61
C ARG A 235 -22.86 0.75 -6.03
N ALA A 236 -23.40 1.92 -6.42
CA ALA A 236 -23.91 2.10 -7.77
C ALA A 236 -22.84 1.84 -8.86
N VAL A 237 -21.59 2.21 -8.60
CA VAL A 237 -20.49 1.93 -9.53
C VAL A 237 -20.19 0.42 -9.61
N TYR A 238 -20.18 -0.31 -8.49
CA TYR A 238 -19.96 -1.77 -8.52
C TYR A 238 -21.11 -2.55 -9.18
N ASP A 239 -22.29 -1.96 -9.27
CA ASP A 239 -23.46 -2.53 -9.98
C ASP A 239 -23.53 -2.07 -11.45
N SER A 240 -22.59 -1.23 -11.93
CA SER A 240 -22.58 -0.66 -13.28
C SER A 240 -22.01 -1.60 -14.34
N GLU A 241 -22.38 -1.35 -15.60
CA GLU A 241 -21.76 -1.99 -16.76
C GLU A 241 -20.28 -1.65 -16.90
N ASP A 242 -19.87 -0.43 -16.54
CA ASP A 242 -18.48 0.02 -16.57
C ASP A 242 -17.57 -0.81 -15.65
N TYR A 243 -18.06 -1.21 -14.49
CA TYR A 243 -17.28 -2.10 -13.61
C TYR A 243 -17.05 -3.47 -14.25
N GLN A 244 -18.11 -4.07 -14.83
CA GLN A 244 -18.00 -5.35 -15.52
C GLN A 244 -17.08 -5.26 -16.73
N GLU A 245 -17.21 -4.20 -17.52
CA GLU A 245 -16.36 -3.93 -18.68
C GLU A 245 -14.89 -3.76 -18.26
N GLY A 246 -14.62 -3.00 -17.21
CA GLY A 246 -13.26 -2.80 -16.71
C GLY A 246 -12.58 -4.11 -16.31
N MET A 247 -13.30 -4.98 -15.60
CA MET A 247 -12.83 -6.30 -15.20
C MET A 247 -12.59 -7.22 -16.42
N ASN A 248 -13.56 -7.28 -17.35
CA ASN A 248 -13.45 -8.12 -18.55
C ASN A 248 -12.31 -7.65 -19.45
N ALA A 249 -12.21 -6.36 -19.72
CA ALA A 249 -11.15 -5.78 -20.56
C ALA A 249 -9.75 -6.07 -20.01
N PHE A 250 -9.59 -5.99 -18.70
CA PHE A 250 -8.32 -6.34 -18.05
C PHE A 250 -7.96 -7.82 -18.24
N LEU A 251 -8.91 -8.73 -17.99
CA LEU A 251 -8.70 -10.18 -18.16
C LEU A 251 -8.38 -10.53 -19.62
N GLU A 252 -9.08 -9.88 -20.55
CA GLU A 252 -8.91 -10.06 -22.01
C GLU A 252 -7.71 -9.28 -22.58
N LYS A 253 -7.00 -8.52 -21.75
CA LYS A 253 -5.84 -7.68 -22.13
C LYS A 253 -6.15 -6.70 -23.26
N ARG A 254 -7.32 -6.11 -23.25
CA ARG A 254 -7.77 -5.07 -24.18
C ARG A 254 -8.08 -3.76 -23.48
N LYS A 255 -8.22 -2.69 -24.26
CA LYS A 255 -8.66 -1.41 -23.73
C LYS A 255 -10.15 -1.47 -23.37
N PRO A 256 -10.59 -0.99 -22.17
CA PRO A 256 -12.00 -0.91 -21.81
C PRO A 256 -12.73 0.16 -22.63
N ASN A 257 -14.05 -0.05 -22.82
CA ASN A 257 -14.95 0.92 -23.44
C ASN A 257 -16.03 1.31 -22.43
N PHE A 258 -15.74 2.29 -21.59
CA PHE A 258 -16.66 2.78 -20.58
C PHE A 258 -17.78 3.63 -21.17
N VAL A 259 -19.01 3.43 -20.70
CA VAL A 259 -20.24 4.09 -21.20
C VAL A 259 -20.93 4.97 -20.15
N GLY A 260 -20.54 4.86 -18.87
CA GLY A 260 -20.99 5.73 -17.78
C GLY A 260 -22.28 5.27 -17.08
N HIS A 261 -22.69 4.01 -17.23
CA HIS A 261 -23.85 3.44 -16.55
C HIS A 261 -23.69 1.95 -16.26
#